data_51648534b5a62c7fab8c24b10b8a3817
#
_entry.id   51648534b5a62c7fab8c24b10b8a3817
#
_cell.length_a   1.000
_cell.length_b   1.000
_cell.length_c   1.000
_cell.angle_alpha   90.00
_cell.angle_beta   90.00
_cell.angle_gamma   90.00
#
_symmetry.space_group_name_H-M   'P 1'
#
loop_
_entity.id
_entity.type
_entity.pdbx_description
1 polymer ?
#
loop_
_entity_poly.entity_id
_entity_poly.type
_entity_poly.pdbx_seq_one_letter_code
_entity_poly.pdbx_strand_id
1 'polypeptide(L)'
;LDVKSGHGDQYMAKCPAHDDKTASLSVGSGEKGIVIKCHAGCSTVDVLATMGLTEQDLFYEPKRVKERPHLVATYQYISPDGKQYEKQRFSDKFFTWRQPDGKGGWIYSRKGISPSLYGVGRNPLPKNIYFVEGEKDVDNLIMRHAAAVSPPDGAKSKWQPQYTEVLKGRHVVILPDNDAPGWELANT
;
A
#
# COMPACT_ATOMS: atom_id res chain seq x y z
N LEU A 1 -35.20 -17.12 9.97
CA LEU A 1 -35.46 -18.28 9.10
C LEU A 1 -36.14 -19.37 9.90
N ASP A 2 -37.27 -19.88 9.39
CA ASP A 2 -37.98 -21.03 9.98
C ASP A 2 -37.27 -22.32 9.55
N VAL A 3 -36.34 -22.81 10.38
CA VAL A 3 -35.48 -23.99 10.09
C VAL A 3 -36.29 -25.27 10.39
N LYS A 4 -36.41 -26.15 9.42
CA LYS A 4 -37.25 -27.39 9.54
C LYS A 4 -36.47 -28.68 9.70
N SER A 5 -35.24 -28.74 9.21
CA SER A 5 -34.43 -29.98 9.32
C SER A 5 -32.95 -29.66 9.03
N GLY A 6 -32.04 -30.43 9.60
CA GLY A 6 -30.60 -30.32 9.34
C GLY A 6 -29.93 -31.70 9.45
N HIS A 7 -28.90 -31.94 8.68
CA HIS A 7 -28.00 -33.07 8.80
C HIS A 7 -26.58 -32.58 8.72
N GLY A 8 -25.82 -32.68 9.80
CA GLY A 8 -24.51 -32.08 9.91
C GLY A 8 -24.61 -30.56 9.85
N ASP A 9 -23.73 -29.93 9.05
CA ASP A 9 -23.67 -28.48 8.86
C ASP A 9 -24.59 -27.92 7.76
N GLN A 10 -25.60 -28.73 7.34
CA GLN A 10 -26.61 -28.32 6.34
C GLN A 10 -28.00 -28.28 6.94
N TYR A 11 -28.73 -27.22 6.64
CA TYR A 11 -30.08 -26.95 7.14
C TYR A 11 -31.00 -26.60 6.00
N MET A 12 -32.28 -27.00 6.13
CA MET A 12 -33.36 -26.60 5.23
C MET A 12 -34.26 -25.60 5.95
N ALA A 13 -34.56 -24.48 5.31
CA ALA A 13 -35.41 -23.43 5.83
C ALA A 13 -36.44 -22.98 4.79
N LYS A 14 -37.49 -22.29 5.20
CA LYS A 14 -38.35 -21.57 4.27
C LYS A 14 -37.60 -20.40 3.66
N CYS A 15 -37.72 -20.22 2.34
CA CYS A 15 -37.11 -19.10 1.63
C CYS A 15 -37.87 -17.80 1.92
N PRO A 16 -37.22 -16.75 2.37
CA PRO A 16 -37.90 -15.47 2.64
C PRO A 16 -38.21 -14.65 1.38
N ALA A 17 -37.65 -15.02 0.22
CA ALA A 17 -37.81 -14.29 -1.03
C ALA A 17 -39.04 -14.70 -1.86
N HIS A 18 -39.81 -15.72 -1.42
CA HIS A 18 -41.08 -16.11 -2.04
C HIS A 18 -42.01 -16.73 -0.99
N ASP A 19 -43.29 -16.90 -1.33
CA ASP A 19 -44.26 -17.59 -0.46
C ASP A 19 -43.97 -19.10 -0.43
N ASP A 20 -43.11 -19.50 0.52
CA ASP A 20 -42.60 -20.86 0.64
C ASP A 20 -43.47 -21.71 1.57
N LYS A 21 -44.22 -22.63 0.99
CA LYS A 21 -45.08 -23.58 1.75
C LYS A 21 -44.29 -24.75 2.34
N THR A 22 -43.20 -25.15 1.68
CA THR A 22 -42.29 -26.23 2.11
C THR A 22 -40.85 -25.73 2.03
N ALA A 23 -40.05 -26.05 3.05
CA ALA A 23 -38.67 -25.57 3.14
C ALA A 23 -37.89 -25.83 1.84
N SER A 24 -37.56 -24.75 1.10
CA SER A 24 -36.86 -24.79 -0.19
C SER A 24 -35.49 -24.14 -0.18
N LEU A 25 -35.12 -23.47 0.92
CA LEU A 25 -33.81 -22.83 1.07
C LEU A 25 -32.85 -23.75 1.81
N SER A 26 -31.81 -24.22 1.15
CA SER A 26 -30.68 -24.87 1.81
C SER A 26 -29.67 -23.84 2.30
N VAL A 27 -29.20 -24.06 3.52
CA VAL A 27 -28.15 -23.24 4.17
C VAL A 27 -27.10 -24.22 4.71
N GLY A 28 -25.85 -24.00 4.40
CA GLY A 28 -24.75 -24.82 4.86
C GLY A 28 -23.45 -24.11 5.03
N SER A 29 -22.52 -24.70 5.77
CA SER A 29 -21.15 -24.23 5.92
C SER A 29 -20.32 -24.64 4.71
N GLY A 30 -19.68 -23.69 4.06
CA GLY A 30 -18.66 -23.90 3.05
C GLY A 30 -17.27 -23.57 3.58
N GLU A 31 -16.25 -23.84 2.79
CA GLU A 31 -14.85 -23.61 3.17
C GLU A 31 -14.55 -22.13 3.49
N LYS A 32 -15.19 -21.18 2.80
CA LYS A 32 -14.91 -19.74 2.91
C LYS A 32 -16.07 -18.92 3.51
N GLY A 33 -17.16 -19.58 3.85
CA GLY A 33 -18.36 -18.89 4.32
C GLY A 33 -19.60 -19.77 4.27
N ILE A 34 -20.74 -19.14 4.47
CA ILE A 34 -22.06 -19.79 4.40
C ILE A 34 -22.50 -19.90 2.94
N VAL A 35 -22.99 -21.05 2.56
CA VAL A 35 -23.56 -21.29 1.23
C VAL A 35 -25.07 -21.38 1.37
N ILE A 36 -25.80 -20.62 0.57
CA ILE A 36 -27.26 -20.68 0.52
C ILE A 36 -27.74 -20.95 -0.90
N LYS A 37 -28.81 -21.72 -1.04
CA LYS A 37 -29.44 -22.01 -2.34
C LYS A 37 -30.94 -22.22 -2.16
N CYS A 38 -31.72 -21.41 -2.85
CA CYS A 38 -33.17 -21.65 -2.99
C CYS A 38 -33.42 -22.66 -4.14
N HIS A 39 -34.03 -23.79 -3.83
CA HIS A 39 -34.38 -24.81 -4.82
C HIS A 39 -35.63 -24.46 -5.65
N ALA A 40 -36.39 -23.43 -5.24
CA ALA A 40 -37.52 -22.89 -6.00
C ALA A 40 -37.07 -21.82 -7.02
N GLY A 41 -35.77 -21.48 -7.08
CA GLY A 41 -35.19 -20.63 -8.13
C GLY A 41 -34.93 -19.16 -7.78
N CYS A 42 -35.15 -18.71 -6.53
CA CYS A 42 -34.76 -17.36 -6.11
C CYS A 42 -33.24 -17.20 -6.17
N SER A 43 -32.77 -16.02 -6.60
CA SER A 43 -31.35 -15.70 -6.59
C SER A 43 -30.82 -15.53 -5.15
N THR A 44 -29.55 -15.79 -4.93
CA THR A 44 -28.90 -15.56 -3.63
C THR A 44 -29.05 -14.10 -3.20
N VAL A 45 -28.94 -13.17 -4.14
CA VAL A 45 -29.07 -11.73 -3.88
C VAL A 45 -30.46 -11.38 -3.37
N ASP A 46 -31.53 -11.91 -4.00
CA ASP A 46 -32.90 -11.65 -3.59
C ASP A 46 -33.19 -12.22 -2.19
N VAL A 47 -32.69 -13.43 -1.91
CA VAL A 47 -32.85 -14.06 -0.59
C VAL A 47 -32.17 -13.23 0.49
N LEU A 48 -30.94 -12.77 0.24
CA LEU A 48 -30.19 -11.93 1.19
C LEU A 48 -30.83 -10.57 1.38
N ALA A 49 -31.28 -9.91 0.31
CA ALA A 49 -31.92 -8.61 0.36
C ALA A 49 -33.17 -8.61 1.26
N THR A 50 -33.99 -9.66 1.22
CA THR A 50 -35.17 -9.80 2.11
C THR A 50 -34.78 -9.94 3.59
N MET A 51 -33.56 -10.37 3.89
CA MET A 51 -33.02 -10.47 5.25
C MET A 51 -32.21 -9.24 5.66
N GLY A 52 -32.07 -8.23 4.80
CA GLY A 52 -31.21 -7.07 5.01
C GLY A 52 -29.72 -7.38 4.96
N LEU A 53 -29.35 -8.48 4.30
CA LEU A 53 -27.97 -8.95 4.16
C LEU A 53 -27.46 -8.77 2.73
N THR A 54 -26.13 -8.83 2.57
CA THR A 54 -25.42 -8.77 1.30
C THR A 54 -24.61 -10.07 1.08
N GLU A 55 -24.13 -10.31 -0.11
CA GLU A 55 -23.25 -11.47 -0.37
C GLU A 55 -21.96 -11.44 0.47
N GLN A 56 -21.54 -10.27 0.94
CA GLN A 56 -20.37 -10.13 1.80
C GLN A 56 -20.58 -10.74 3.19
N ASP A 57 -21.81 -10.69 3.68
CA ASP A 57 -22.19 -11.23 4.99
C ASP A 57 -22.16 -12.77 5.03
N LEU A 58 -22.08 -13.43 3.88
CA LEU A 58 -21.95 -14.88 3.81
C LEU A 58 -20.52 -15.37 4.09
N PHE A 59 -19.51 -14.53 4.00
CA PHE A 59 -18.12 -14.93 4.22
C PHE A 59 -17.74 -14.84 5.70
N TYR A 60 -17.01 -15.85 6.20
CA TYR A 60 -16.49 -15.85 7.59
C TYR A 60 -15.55 -14.67 7.86
N GLU A 61 -14.83 -14.22 6.84
CA GLU A 61 -14.10 -12.97 6.86
C GLU A 61 -14.66 -12.06 5.77
N PRO A 62 -15.14 -10.86 6.11
CA PRO A 62 -15.59 -9.93 5.09
C PRO A 62 -14.43 -9.69 4.12
N LYS A 63 -14.64 -9.88 2.82
CA LYS A 63 -13.66 -9.46 1.81
C LYS A 63 -13.35 -7.99 2.08
N ARG A 64 -12.14 -7.69 2.57
CA ARG A 64 -11.68 -6.31 2.64
C ARG A 64 -11.81 -5.73 1.26
N VAL A 65 -12.71 -4.77 1.09
CA VAL A 65 -12.78 -3.97 -0.13
C VAL A 65 -11.41 -3.32 -0.25
N LYS A 66 -10.59 -3.76 -1.19
CA LYS A 66 -9.30 -3.12 -1.44
C LYS A 66 -9.62 -1.70 -1.90
N GLU A 67 -9.41 -0.74 -1.03
CA GLU A 67 -9.47 0.67 -1.41
C GLU A 67 -8.60 0.86 -2.65
N ARG A 68 -9.07 1.65 -3.60
CA ARG A 68 -8.25 1.99 -4.76
C ARG A 68 -7.01 2.73 -4.27
N PRO A 69 -5.81 2.35 -4.73
CA PRO A 69 -4.61 3.04 -4.35
C PRO A 69 -4.74 4.53 -4.62
N HIS A 70 -4.49 5.34 -3.60
CA HIS A 70 -4.48 6.79 -3.70
C HIS A 70 -3.11 7.35 -3.35
N LEU A 71 -2.79 8.53 -3.87
CA LEU A 71 -1.52 9.20 -3.61
C LEU A 71 -1.46 9.63 -2.15
N VAL A 72 -0.41 9.22 -1.43
CA VAL A 72 -0.20 9.56 -0.01
C VAL A 72 0.97 10.52 0.20
N ALA A 73 1.97 10.54 -0.69
CA ALA A 73 3.08 11.47 -0.61
C ALA A 73 3.72 11.71 -1.98
N THR A 74 4.32 12.89 -2.15
CA THR A 74 5.18 13.23 -3.29
C THR A 74 6.51 13.75 -2.75
N TYR A 75 7.59 13.08 -3.10
CA TYR A 75 8.95 13.43 -2.70
C TYR A 75 9.67 14.09 -3.86
N GLN A 76 10.17 15.30 -3.64
CA GLN A 76 10.89 16.05 -4.66
C GLN A 76 12.39 15.79 -4.58
N TYR A 77 12.99 15.50 -5.71
CA TYR A 77 14.39 15.25 -5.89
C TYR A 77 15.02 16.26 -6.84
N ILE A 78 16.31 16.53 -6.64
CA ILE A 78 17.12 17.33 -7.55
C ILE A 78 18.32 16.46 -7.92
N SER A 79 18.48 16.18 -9.21
CA SER A 79 19.64 15.44 -9.72
C SER A 79 20.92 16.30 -9.66
N PRO A 80 22.12 15.72 -9.74
CA PRO A 80 23.37 16.48 -9.72
C PRO A 80 23.51 17.52 -10.83
N ASP A 81 22.84 17.32 -11.97
CA ASP A 81 22.76 18.26 -13.10
C ASP A 81 21.61 19.28 -12.95
N GLY A 82 20.98 19.38 -11.78
CA GLY A 82 19.94 20.37 -11.45
C GLY A 82 18.53 20.04 -11.93
N LYS A 83 18.31 18.88 -12.57
CA LYS A 83 16.97 18.49 -13.00
C LYS A 83 16.10 18.10 -11.82
N GLN A 84 14.86 18.57 -11.84
CA GLN A 84 13.86 18.20 -10.85
C GLN A 84 13.07 16.96 -11.29
N TYR A 85 12.78 16.09 -10.37
CA TYR A 85 11.92 14.93 -10.56
C TYR A 85 11.24 14.55 -9.25
N GLU A 86 10.22 13.75 -9.33
CA GLU A 86 9.40 13.38 -8.19
C GLU A 86 9.21 11.88 -8.07
N LYS A 87 9.20 11.41 -6.84
CA LYS A 87 8.76 10.07 -6.47
C LYS A 87 7.42 10.16 -5.76
N GLN A 88 6.41 9.50 -6.28
CA GLN A 88 5.07 9.45 -5.71
C GLN A 88 4.86 8.13 -4.98
N ARG A 89 4.38 8.20 -3.75
CA ARG A 89 4.02 7.05 -2.93
C ARG A 89 2.51 6.90 -2.86
N PHE A 90 2.02 5.68 -3.10
CA PHE A 90 0.61 5.32 -3.00
C PHE A 90 0.31 4.51 -1.73
N SER A 91 -0.97 4.45 -1.32
CA SER A 91 -1.42 3.80 -0.10
C SER A 91 -1.13 2.29 -0.05
N ASP A 92 -1.01 1.62 -1.19
CA ASP A 92 -0.64 0.21 -1.34
C ASP A 92 0.87 -0.04 -1.34
N LYS A 93 1.66 0.97 -0.95
CA LYS A 93 3.13 1.00 -0.98
C LYS A 93 3.74 0.93 -2.39
N PHE A 94 2.95 1.15 -3.44
CA PHE A 94 3.46 1.33 -4.79
C PHE A 94 4.10 2.70 -4.94
N PHE A 95 5.13 2.80 -5.80
CA PHE A 95 5.83 4.05 -6.10
C PHE A 95 5.89 4.27 -7.61
N THR A 96 5.74 5.53 -8.03
CA THR A 96 6.02 5.97 -9.40
C THR A 96 7.04 7.09 -9.40
N TRP A 97 7.75 7.21 -10.50
CA TRP A 97 8.66 8.32 -10.75
C TRP A 97 8.12 9.18 -11.88
N ARG A 98 8.23 10.49 -11.75
CA ARG A 98 7.87 11.41 -12.82
C ARG A 98 8.84 12.58 -12.90
N GLN A 99 8.98 13.14 -14.09
CA GLN A 99 9.79 14.30 -14.39
C GLN A 99 9.01 15.25 -15.30
N PRO A 100 9.27 16.58 -15.26
CA PRO A 100 8.64 17.51 -16.17
C PRO A 100 8.94 17.18 -17.63
N ASP A 101 7.95 17.32 -18.50
CA ASP A 101 8.09 17.11 -19.96
C ASP A 101 8.61 18.37 -20.69
N GLY A 102 8.82 19.47 -19.97
CA GLY A 102 9.20 20.78 -20.53
C GLY A 102 8.06 21.54 -21.21
N LYS A 103 6.85 21.00 -21.22
CA LYS A 103 5.65 21.59 -21.84
C LYS A 103 4.52 21.86 -20.84
N GLY A 104 4.81 21.74 -19.54
CA GLY A 104 3.84 21.90 -18.46
C GLY A 104 3.17 20.58 -18.00
N GLY A 105 3.56 19.44 -18.59
CA GLY A 105 3.08 18.11 -18.22
C GLY A 105 4.17 17.26 -17.54
N TRP A 106 3.89 15.94 -17.44
CA TRP A 106 4.74 14.98 -16.74
C TRP A 106 5.02 13.74 -17.59
N ILE A 107 6.27 13.29 -17.55
CA ILE A 107 6.71 11.99 -18.07
C ILE A 107 6.86 11.05 -16.87
N TYR A 108 6.11 9.95 -16.85
CA TYR A 108 6.18 8.93 -15.78
C TYR A 108 7.35 7.97 -16.04
N SER A 109 8.54 8.46 -15.82
CA SER A 109 9.79 7.72 -16.01
C SER A 109 10.94 8.40 -15.28
N ARG A 110 11.91 7.60 -14.83
CA ARG A 110 13.21 8.06 -14.31
C ARG A 110 14.33 7.94 -15.36
N LYS A 111 14.00 7.59 -16.59
CA LYS A 111 14.99 7.43 -17.67
C LYS A 111 15.72 8.76 -17.93
N GLY A 112 17.06 8.71 -17.98
CA GLY A 112 17.89 9.91 -18.22
C GLY A 112 18.11 10.81 -17.00
N ILE A 113 17.67 10.40 -15.81
CA ILE A 113 17.94 11.09 -14.55
C ILE A 113 18.96 10.29 -13.74
N SER A 114 20.04 10.92 -13.35
CA SER A 114 20.97 10.35 -12.37
C SER A 114 20.34 10.36 -10.99
N PRO A 115 20.35 9.24 -10.24
CA PRO A 115 19.79 9.21 -8.90
C PRO A 115 20.57 10.15 -7.97
N SER A 116 19.87 10.81 -7.05
CA SER A 116 20.44 11.62 -5.97
C SER A 116 19.93 11.11 -4.62
N LEU A 117 20.60 11.49 -3.53
CA LEU A 117 20.03 11.29 -2.20
C LEU A 117 18.84 12.24 -2.02
N TYR A 118 17.76 11.74 -1.41
CA TYR A 118 16.66 12.59 -0.95
C TYR A 118 17.13 13.51 0.17
N GLY A 119 16.60 14.70 0.22
CA GLY A 119 17.03 15.74 1.20
C GLY A 119 18.15 16.63 0.71
N VAL A 120 18.86 16.25 -0.36
CA VAL A 120 19.91 17.09 -0.98
C VAL A 120 19.26 18.23 -1.79
N GLY A 121 19.88 19.43 -1.75
CA GLY A 121 19.46 20.59 -2.53
C GLY A 121 18.32 21.42 -1.93
N ARG A 122 17.70 20.97 -0.84
CA ARG A 122 16.70 21.77 -0.11
C ARG A 122 17.33 22.85 0.78
N ASN A 123 18.48 22.52 1.38
CA ASN A 123 19.29 23.44 2.19
C ASN A 123 20.77 23.04 2.07
N PRO A 124 21.73 23.93 2.35
CA PRO A 124 23.12 23.53 2.51
C PRO A 124 23.20 22.42 3.59
N LEU A 125 23.78 21.29 3.24
CA LEU A 125 23.94 20.20 4.20
C LEU A 125 24.96 20.58 5.27
N PRO A 126 24.62 20.48 6.57
CA PRO A 126 25.53 20.80 7.67
C PRO A 126 26.64 19.75 7.79
N LYS A 127 27.59 19.98 8.70
CA LYS A 127 28.67 19.03 8.99
C LYS A 127 28.14 17.69 9.56
N ASN A 128 27.12 17.75 10.40
CA ASN A 128 26.48 16.57 11.00
C ASN A 128 25.18 16.27 10.23
N ILE A 129 25.03 15.04 9.78
CA ILE A 129 23.88 14.61 8.99
C ILE A 129 23.47 13.18 9.35
N TYR A 130 22.16 12.91 9.32
CA TYR A 130 21.62 11.59 9.46
C TYR A 130 21.44 10.94 8.09
N PHE A 131 21.78 9.66 8.00
CA PHE A 131 21.48 8.82 6.84
C PHE A 131 20.45 7.79 7.27
N VAL A 132 19.28 7.82 6.63
CA VAL A 132 18.13 6.95 6.94
C VAL A 132 17.69 6.18 5.69
N GLU A 133 16.83 5.18 5.86
CA GLU A 133 16.43 4.31 4.76
C GLU A 133 15.44 5.00 3.79
N GLY A 134 14.48 5.77 4.30
CA GLY A 134 13.36 6.26 3.52
C GLY A 134 13.11 7.77 3.58
N GLU A 135 12.42 8.27 2.56
CA GLU A 135 12.08 9.71 2.42
C GLU A 135 11.22 10.22 3.58
N LYS A 136 10.30 9.38 4.09
CA LYS A 136 9.46 9.74 5.23
C LYS A 136 10.28 10.03 6.49
N ASP A 137 11.34 9.27 6.70
CA ASP A 137 12.19 9.43 7.88
C ASP A 137 13.08 10.67 7.75
N VAL A 138 13.53 10.98 6.52
CA VAL A 138 14.17 12.26 6.22
C VAL A 138 13.24 13.42 6.57
N ASP A 139 12.01 13.41 6.07
CA ASP A 139 11.05 14.48 6.35
C ASP A 139 10.73 14.60 7.84
N ASN A 140 10.61 13.47 8.56
CA ASN A 140 10.41 13.46 10.01
C ASN A 140 11.59 14.07 10.79
N LEU A 141 12.83 13.84 10.35
CA LEU A 141 14.01 14.41 10.98
C LEU A 141 14.13 15.89 10.66
N ILE A 142 13.86 16.29 9.42
CA ILE A 142 13.87 17.72 9.01
C ILE A 142 12.84 18.53 9.81
N MET A 143 11.63 17.98 10.03
CA MET A 143 10.62 18.63 10.89
C MET A 143 11.10 18.81 12.34
N ARG A 144 12.09 18.06 12.78
CA ARG A 144 12.74 18.17 14.10
C ARG A 144 14.04 18.93 14.05
N HIS A 145 14.27 19.73 13.00
CA HIS A 145 15.47 20.53 12.77
C HIS A 145 16.78 19.71 12.65
N ALA A 146 16.68 18.43 12.31
CA ALA A 146 17.81 17.56 12.06
C ALA A 146 17.98 17.34 10.55
N ALA A 147 19.19 17.60 10.03
CA ALA A 147 19.49 17.36 8.62
C ALA A 147 19.59 15.86 8.36
N ALA A 148 18.89 15.39 7.35
CA ALA A 148 18.88 13.98 6.98
C ALA A 148 18.84 13.79 5.46
N VAL A 149 19.33 12.63 5.03
CA VAL A 149 19.26 12.16 3.65
C VAL A 149 18.91 10.68 3.60
N SER A 150 18.34 10.23 2.49
CA SER A 150 18.11 8.81 2.22
C SER A 150 18.38 8.45 0.76
N PRO A 151 18.67 7.18 0.46
CA PRO A 151 18.80 6.73 -0.91
C PRO A 151 17.40 6.66 -1.57
N PRO A 152 17.32 6.77 -2.92
CA PRO A 152 16.04 6.90 -3.62
C PRO A 152 15.20 5.61 -3.66
N ASP A 153 15.83 4.46 -3.48
CA ASP A 153 15.16 3.14 -3.56
C ASP A 153 15.23 2.38 -2.21
N GLY A 154 15.42 3.12 -1.09
CA GLY A 154 15.52 2.55 0.26
C GLY A 154 16.67 1.56 0.39
N ALA A 155 16.51 0.52 1.20
CA ALA A 155 17.53 -0.52 1.40
C ALA A 155 17.97 -1.25 0.11
N LYS A 156 17.17 -1.20 -0.97
CA LYS A 156 17.51 -1.79 -2.26
C LYS A 156 18.37 -0.89 -3.15
N SER A 157 18.69 0.31 -2.70
CA SER A 157 19.52 1.25 -3.45
C SER A 157 20.94 0.71 -3.63
N LYS A 158 21.40 0.71 -4.87
CA LYS A 158 22.81 0.52 -5.13
C LYS A 158 23.55 1.82 -4.82
N TRP A 159 24.64 1.73 -4.07
CA TRP A 159 25.47 2.88 -3.78
C TRP A 159 25.99 3.52 -5.06
N GLN A 160 25.97 4.84 -5.12
CA GLN A 160 26.43 5.60 -6.28
C GLN A 160 27.61 6.51 -5.86
N PRO A 161 28.63 6.71 -6.71
CA PRO A 161 29.78 7.56 -6.38
C PRO A 161 29.39 8.99 -5.95
N GLN A 162 28.34 9.55 -6.56
CA GLN A 162 27.85 10.88 -6.20
C GLN A 162 27.30 10.96 -4.77
N TYR A 163 26.87 9.86 -4.16
CA TYR A 163 26.43 9.85 -2.75
C TYR A 163 27.63 10.05 -1.83
N THR A 164 28.76 9.42 -2.15
CA THR A 164 30.01 9.62 -1.44
C THR A 164 30.45 11.10 -1.50
N GLU A 165 30.38 11.73 -2.67
CA GLU A 165 30.76 13.13 -2.80
C GLU A 165 29.84 14.06 -1.98
N VAL A 166 28.55 13.78 -1.93
CA VAL A 166 27.60 14.52 -1.08
C VAL A 166 27.94 14.40 0.40
N LEU A 167 28.36 13.23 0.86
CA LEU A 167 28.62 12.93 2.27
C LEU A 167 30.08 13.23 2.69
N LYS A 168 30.97 13.44 1.74
CA LYS A 168 32.41 13.67 1.98
C LYS A 168 32.65 14.84 2.95
N GLY A 169 33.51 14.57 3.92
CA GLY A 169 33.90 15.56 4.95
C GLY A 169 32.80 15.85 5.97
N ARG A 170 31.72 15.09 6.00
CA ARG A 170 30.63 15.21 6.97
C ARG A 170 30.68 14.11 8.02
N HIS A 171 30.09 14.40 9.16
CA HIS A 171 29.84 13.43 10.21
C HIS A 171 28.48 12.78 9.94
N VAL A 172 28.49 11.56 9.47
CA VAL A 172 27.29 10.83 9.08
C VAL A 172 26.90 9.88 10.19
N VAL A 173 25.67 10.01 10.69
CA VAL A 173 25.06 9.08 11.65
C VAL A 173 24.05 8.22 10.88
N ILE A 174 24.31 6.93 10.75
CA ILE A 174 23.44 6.00 10.04
C ILE A 174 22.40 5.47 11.04
N LEU A 175 21.12 5.58 10.67
CA LEU A 175 19.98 5.05 11.42
C LEU A 175 19.26 4.02 10.53
N PRO A 176 19.69 2.76 10.54
CA PRO A 176 19.05 1.71 9.76
C PRO A 176 17.70 1.32 10.38
N ASP A 177 16.77 0.83 9.56
CA ASP A 177 15.62 0.09 10.06
C ASP A 177 16.09 -1.18 10.78
N ASN A 178 15.37 -1.60 11.81
CA ASN A 178 15.76 -2.75 12.62
C ASN A 178 15.36 -4.08 11.94
N ASP A 179 15.83 -4.26 10.71
CA ASP A 179 15.65 -5.47 9.92
C ASP A 179 16.92 -5.79 9.10
N ALA A 180 16.94 -6.95 8.46
CA ALA A 180 18.11 -7.38 7.70
C ALA A 180 18.47 -6.44 6.53
N PRO A 181 17.52 -5.97 5.68
CA PRO A 181 17.82 -5.02 4.61
C PRO A 181 18.39 -3.69 5.12
N GLY A 182 17.87 -3.15 6.24
CA GLY A 182 18.38 -1.91 6.83
C GLY A 182 19.83 -2.06 7.31
N TRP A 183 20.16 -3.17 7.95
CA TRP A 183 21.54 -3.47 8.35
C TRP A 183 22.48 -3.70 7.16
N GLU A 184 22.02 -4.33 6.07
CA GLU A 184 22.81 -4.44 4.84
C GLU A 184 23.13 -3.06 4.26
N LEU A 185 22.13 -2.18 4.17
CA LEU A 185 22.32 -0.81 3.71
C LEU A 185 23.34 -0.05 4.57
N ALA A 186 23.31 -0.23 5.89
CA ALA A 186 24.23 0.44 6.82
C ALA A 186 25.68 -0.01 6.65
N ASN A 187 25.92 -1.19 6.10
CA ASN A 187 27.25 -1.77 5.89
C ASN A 187 27.77 -1.62 4.45
N THR A 188 27.04 -0.93 3.57
CA THR A 188 27.45 -0.66 2.19
C THR A 188 28.39 0.52 2.09
#